data_cdba0b92c6a301107318878a0bf2d3af
#
_entry.id   cdba0b92c6a301107318878a0bf2d3af
#
_cell.length_a   1.000
_cell.length_b   1.000
_cell.length_c   1.000
_cell.angle_alpha   90.00
_cell.angle_beta   90.00
_cell.angle_gamma   90.00
#
_symmetry.space_group_name_H-M   'P 1'
#
loop_
_entity.id
_entity.type
_entity.pdbx_description
1 polymer ?
#
loop_
_entity_poly.entity_id
_entity_poly.type
_entity_poly.pdbx_seq_one_letter_code
_entity_poly.pdbx_strand_id
1 'polypeptide(L)'
;MAETIRFVDASEGSGIPFVHVTGASGEKYAVETMSSGCGLFDFDGDGDLDVYLVNGAPLPGFRSNKTPRNRLYRNEGKDAGWTFRDVTDGAGVGDTGYGMGCVVGDYDND
;
A
#
# COMPACT_ATOMS: atom_id res chain seq x y z
N MET A 1 -31.87 3.44 -18.25
CA MET A 1 -31.74 3.54 -16.78
C MET A 1 -30.26 3.70 -16.46
N ALA A 2 -29.90 4.73 -15.74
CA ALA A 2 -28.50 4.93 -15.34
C ALA A 2 -28.13 3.96 -14.22
N GLU A 3 -26.97 3.30 -14.34
CA GLU A 3 -26.42 2.50 -13.26
C GLU A 3 -25.88 3.43 -12.17
N THR A 4 -26.11 3.07 -10.92
CA THR A 4 -25.58 3.81 -9.78
C THR A 4 -24.25 3.19 -9.37
N ILE A 5 -23.19 3.99 -9.38
CA ILE A 5 -21.89 3.57 -8.85
C ILE A 5 -22.02 3.47 -7.33
N ARG A 6 -21.63 2.35 -6.77
CA ARG A 6 -21.63 2.10 -5.34
C ARG A 6 -20.25 1.66 -4.89
N PHE A 7 -19.83 2.17 -3.73
CA PHE A 7 -18.63 1.71 -3.06
C PHE A 7 -19.01 0.94 -1.80
N VAL A 8 -18.31 -0.14 -1.55
CA VAL A 8 -18.46 -0.94 -0.34
C VAL A 8 -17.09 -1.11 0.29
N ASP A 9 -17.04 -1.19 1.62
CA ASP A 9 -15.81 -1.53 2.34
C ASP A 9 -15.55 -3.04 2.16
N ALA A 10 -14.48 -3.37 1.45
CA ALA A 10 -14.04 -4.74 1.20
C ALA A 10 -12.76 -5.10 1.96
N SER A 11 -12.39 -4.35 2.98
CA SER A 11 -11.16 -4.55 3.75
C SER A 11 -11.11 -5.93 4.40
N GLU A 12 -12.22 -6.36 4.99
CA GLU A 12 -12.33 -7.69 5.56
C GLU A 12 -12.35 -8.74 4.45
N GLY A 13 -11.45 -9.72 4.55
CA GLY A 13 -11.33 -10.78 3.55
C GLY A 13 -10.57 -10.39 2.28
N SER A 14 -10.08 -9.15 2.17
CA SER A 14 -9.32 -8.69 1.00
C SER A 14 -7.93 -9.32 0.87
N GLY A 15 -7.34 -9.77 1.97
CA GLY A 15 -5.94 -10.20 2.03
C GLY A 15 -4.96 -9.05 2.23
N ILE A 16 -5.43 -7.84 2.52
CA ILE A 16 -4.60 -6.66 2.76
C ILE A 16 -4.69 -6.27 4.25
N PRO A 17 -3.84 -6.85 5.13
CA PRO A 17 -3.84 -6.50 6.55
C PRO A 17 -2.96 -5.28 6.85
N PHE A 18 -2.80 -4.38 5.89
CA PHE A 18 -1.93 -3.22 6.01
C PHE A 18 -2.51 -2.19 6.98
N VAL A 19 -1.67 -1.69 7.87
CA VAL A 19 -1.99 -0.57 8.74
C VAL A 19 -0.92 0.50 8.55
N HIS A 20 -1.36 1.70 8.20
CA HIS A 20 -0.45 2.83 8.05
C HIS A 20 0.10 3.26 9.42
N VAL A 21 1.41 3.47 9.48
CA VAL A 21 2.12 3.89 10.68
C VAL A 21 2.74 5.27 10.44
N THR A 22 2.31 6.26 11.18
CA THR A 22 2.86 7.61 11.09
C THR A 22 4.21 7.77 11.78
N GLY A 23 4.58 6.82 12.61
CA GLY A 23 5.79 6.91 13.45
C GLY A 23 5.65 7.87 14.63
N ALA A 24 4.44 8.29 14.94
CA ALA A 24 4.16 9.27 15.99
C ALA A 24 4.64 8.81 17.37
N SER A 25 5.27 9.72 18.12
CA SER A 25 5.76 9.48 19.47
C SER A 25 5.14 10.38 20.53
N GLY A 26 4.22 11.27 20.10
CA GLY A 26 3.66 12.33 20.93
C GLY A 26 4.36 13.68 20.79
N GLU A 27 5.51 13.72 20.13
CA GLU A 27 6.29 14.95 19.90
C GLU A 27 5.72 15.82 18.76
N LYS A 28 4.75 15.34 18.03
CA LYS A 28 4.04 16.07 16.95
C LYS A 28 4.98 16.64 15.88
N TYR A 29 5.82 15.77 15.31
CA TYR A 29 6.67 16.14 14.18
C TYR A 29 5.82 16.54 12.97
N ALA A 30 6.30 17.52 12.19
CA ALA A 30 5.56 18.02 11.02
C ALA A 30 5.24 16.93 9.99
N VAL A 31 6.14 15.94 9.80
CA VAL A 31 5.94 14.85 8.86
C VAL A 31 4.76 13.93 9.22
N GLU A 32 4.33 13.90 10.49
CA GLU A 32 3.17 13.12 10.92
C GLU A 32 1.86 13.63 10.32
N THR A 33 1.82 14.87 9.89
CA THR A 33 0.66 15.48 9.24
C THR A 33 0.58 15.18 7.76
N MET A 34 1.67 14.66 7.19
CA MET A 34 1.72 14.24 5.79
C MET A 34 1.07 12.87 5.68
N SER A 35 0.14 12.73 4.76
CA SER A 35 -0.48 11.44 4.50
C SER A 35 0.46 10.53 3.71
N SER A 36 0.19 9.26 3.79
CA SER A 36 0.81 8.26 2.92
C SER A 36 0.16 8.27 1.54
N GLY A 37 0.68 7.45 0.64
CA GLY A 37 0.15 7.28 -0.69
C GLY A 37 -0.11 5.82 -1.02
N CYS A 38 -0.78 5.62 -2.13
CA CYS A 38 -0.94 4.30 -2.75
C CYS A 38 -0.81 4.42 -4.25
N GLY A 39 -0.38 3.32 -4.88
CA GLY A 39 -0.35 3.17 -6.33
C GLY A 39 -1.18 1.98 -6.76
N LEU A 40 -1.91 2.12 -7.86
CA LEU A 40 -2.61 1.02 -8.51
C LEU A 40 -1.96 0.82 -9.88
N PHE A 41 -1.46 -0.37 -10.14
CA PHE A 41 -0.83 -0.71 -11.42
C PHE A 41 -0.75 -2.23 -11.55
N ASP A 42 -0.64 -2.70 -12.79
CA ASP A 42 -0.44 -4.11 -13.10
C ASP A 42 1.07 -4.38 -13.17
N PHE A 43 1.67 -4.86 -12.06
CA PHE A 43 3.12 -5.01 -11.99
C PHE A 43 3.63 -6.29 -12.66
N ASP A 44 2.79 -7.30 -12.79
CA ASP A 44 3.18 -8.60 -13.35
C ASP A 44 2.60 -8.87 -14.76
N GLY A 45 1.82 -7.93 -15.31
CA GLY A 45 1.31 -8.01 -16.67
C GLY A 45 0.15 -8.98 -16.86
N ASP A 46 -0.57 -9.33 -15.77
CA ASP A 46 -1.68 -10.27 -15.82
C ASP A 46 -3.05 -9.65 -16.14
N GLY A 47 -3.11 -8.33 -16.24
CA GLY A 47 -4.32 -7.56 -16.56
C GLY A 47 -5.13 -7.13 -15.34
N ASP A 48 -4.76 -7.56 -14.14
CA ASP A 48 -5.41 -7.16 -12.90
C ASP A 48 -4.61 -6.07 -12.18
N LEU A 49 -5.29 -5.10 -11.59
CA LEU A 49 -4.60 -4.03 -10.86
C LEU A 49 -4.13 -4.51 -9.49
N ASP A 50 -2.85 -4.30 -9.24
CA ASP A 50 -2.18 -4.54 -7.97
C ASP A 50 -2.12 -3.28 -7.13
N VAL A 51 -1.80 -3.41 -5.85
CA VAL A 51 -1.81 -2.30 -4.90
C VAL A 51 -0.45 -2.15 -4.23
N TYR A 52 0.15 -0.97 -4.36
CA TYR A 52 1.33 -0.59 -3.60
C TYR A 52 0.94 0.43 -2.52
N LEU A 53 1.24 0.11 -1.27
CA LEU A 53 0.92 0.95 -0.13
C LEU A 53 2.18 1.51 0.51
N VAL A 54 2.23 2.82 0.63
CA VAL A 54 3.35 3.56 1.19
C VAL A 54 3.15 3.74 2.69
N ASN A 55 4.19 3.49 3.46
CA ASN A 55 4.15 3.60 4.93
C ASN A 55 5.05 4.72 5.43
N GLY A 56 4.82 5.14 6.67
CA GLY A 56 5.76 5.97 7.38
C GLY A 56 6.93 5.17 7.93
N ALA A 57 7.74 5.81 8.74
CA ALA A 57 8.87 5.20 9.43
C ALA A 57 8.88 5.65 10.89
N PRO A 58 9.59 4.93 11.79
CA PRO A 58 9.75 5.37 13.16
C PRO A 58 10.37 6.77 13.24
N LEU A 59 9.71 7.65 13.96
CA LEU A 59 10.26 8.95 14.32
C LEU A 59 10.89 8.87 15.72
N PRO A 60 11.77 9.82 16.10
CA PRO A 60 12.38 9.81 17.42
C PRO A 60 11.35 9.68 18.53
N GLY A 61 11.51 8.69 19.42
CA GLY A 61 10.56 8.39 20.48
C GLY A 61 9.45 7.40 20.13
N PHE A 62 9.30 7.04 18.85
CA PHE A 62 8.36 5.99 18.44
C PHE A 62 8.79 4.63 18.98
N ARG A 63 7.85 3.90 19.56
CA ARG A 63 8.11 2.57 20.15
C ARG A 63 7.21 1.54 19.50
N SER A 64 7.83 0.56 18.83
CA SER A 64 7.19 -0.59 18.26
C SER A 64 8.19 -1.73 18.13
N ASN A 65 7.72 -2.95 18.24
CA ASN A 65 8.51 -4.15 17.95
C ASN A 65 8.50 -4.54 16.47
N LYS A 66 7.79 -3.76 15.63
CA LYS A 66 7.69 -3.97 14.19
C LYS A 66 8.25 -2.77 13.46
N THR A 67 8.97 -3.03 12.37
CA THR A 67 9.44 -1.99 11.46
C THR A 67 8.38 -1.74 10.40
N PRO A 68 7.79 -0.53 10.33
CA PRO A 68 6.89 -0.18 9.23
C PRO A 68 7.64 -0.23 7.92
N ARG A 69 6.97 -0.69 6.86
CA ARG A 69 7.55 -0.73 5.52
C ARG A 69 6.45 -0.62 4.47
N ASN A 70 6.82 -0.21 3.28
CA ASN A 70 5.93 -0.23 2.13
C ASN A 70 5.57 -1.67 1.76
N ARG A 71 4.40 -1.87 1.18
CA ARG A 71 3.91 -3.20 0.82
C ARG A 71 3.35 -3.22 -0.59
N LEU A 72 3.67 -4.27 -1.32
CA LEU A 72 3.08 -4.58 -2.61
C LEU A 72 2.16 -5.80 -2.47
N TYR A 73 0.93 -5.64 -2.88
CA TYR A 73 -0.09 -6.70 -2.87
C TYR A 73 -0.50 -7.01 -4.29
N ARG A 74 -0.31 -8.27 -4.69
CA ARG A 74 -0.74 -8.78 -5.97
C ARG A 74 -2.21 -9.15 -5.92
N ASN A 75 -2.97 -8.72 -6.91
CA ASN A 75 -4.34 -9.16 -7.13
C ASN A 75 -4.32 -10.61 -7.66
N GLU A 76 -5.00 -11.51 -6.98
CA GLU A 76 -5.06 -12.93 -7.37
C GLU A 76 -6.18 -13.20 -8.40
N GLY A 77 -6.89 -12.14 -8.81
CA GLY A 77 -7.86 -12.19 -9.88
C GLY A 77 -9.24 -12.69 -9.49
N LYS A 78 -10.10 -12.77 -10.50
CA LYS A 78 -11.52 -13.11 -10.34
C LYS A 78 -11.72 -14.51 -9.75
N ASP A 79 -10.94 -15.49 -10.20
CA ASP A 79 -11.08 -16.87 -9.76
C ASP A 79 -10.72 -17.06 -8.28
N ALA A 80 -9.92 -16.15 -7.73
CA ALA A 80 -9.61 -16.09 -6.31
C ALA A 80 -10.51 -15.10 -5.53
N GLY A 81 -11.61 -14.63 -6.14
CA GLY A 81 -12.55 -13.71 -5.51
C GLY A 81 -12.00 -12.30 -5.30
N TRP A 82 -11.05 -11.87 -6.14
CA TRP A 82 -10.40 -10.56 -6.07
C TRP A 82 -9.66 -10.34 -4.74
N THR A 83 -9.06 -11.38 -4.21
CA THR A 83 -8.21 -11.28 -3.01
C THR A 83 -6.79 -10.87 -3.39
N PHE A 84 -6.06 -10.35 -2.42
CA PHE A 84 -4.70 -9.87 -2.60
C PHE A 84 -3.71 -10.69 -1.78
N ARG A 85 -2.50 -10.82 -2.29
CA ARG A 85 -1.40 -11.50 -1.62
C ARG A 85 -0.20 -10.57 -1.52
N ASP A 86 0.42 -10.52 -0.33
CA ASP A 86 1.66 -9.77 -0.12
C ASP A 86 2.81 -10.42 -0.90
N VAL A 87 3.38 -9.67 -1.82
CA VAL A 87 4.52 -10.09 -2.66
C VAL A 87 5.73 -9.16 -2.49
N THR A 88 5.71 -8.34 -1.45
CA THR A 88 6.70 -7.30 -1.18
C THR A 88 8.13 -7.82 -1.20
N ASP A 89 8.40 -8.91 -0.50
CA ASP A 89 9.76 -9.44 -0.37
C ASP A 89 10.27 -10.02 -1.70
N GLY A 90 9.42 -10.75 -2.42
CA GLY A 90 9.77 -11.30 -3.72
C GLY A 90 10.04 -10.22 -4.77
N ALA A 91 9.34 -9.11 -4.70
CA ALA A 91 9.52 -7.98 -5.61
C ALA A 91 10.65 -7.03 -5.17
N GLY A 92 11.13 -7.12 -3.92
CA GLY A 92 12.22 -6.28 -3.43
C GLY A 92 11.85 -4.81 -3.21
N VAL A 93 10.57 -4.51 -2.98
CA VAL A 93 10.06 -3.13 -2.93
C VAL A 93 9.63 -2.65 -1.54
N GLY A 94 10.03 -3.37 -0.50
CA GLY A 94 9.64 -3.08 0.88
C GLY A 94 10.52 -2.01 1.54
N ASP A 95 10.51 -0.80 1.01
CA ASP A 95 11.24 0.32 1.58
C ASP A 95 10.79 0.62 3.02
N THR A 96 11.73 0.96 3.88
CA THR A 96 11.51 1.28 5.30
C THR A 96 11.70 2.77 5.61
N GLY A 97 11.98 3.59 4.61
CA GLY A 97 12.05 5.04 4.75
C GLY A 97 10.69 5.66 4.99
N TYR A 98 10.68 6.93 5.36
CA TYR A 98 9.43 7.67 5.55
C TYR A 98 8.84 8.06 4.19
N GLY A 99 7.83 7.31 3.74
CA GLY A 99 7.15 7.58 2.48
C GLY A 99 5.96 8.53 2.65
N MET A 100 5.72 9.35 1.65
CA MET A 100 4.62 10.33 1.62
C MET A 100 3.73 10.19 0.39
N GLY A 101 4.17 9.41 -0.60
CA GLY A 101 3.40 9.17 -1.80
C GLY A 101 4.16 8.32 -2.80
N CYS A 102 3.47 7.91 -3.84
CA CYS A 102 4.07 7.25 -4.99
C CYS A 102 3.32 7.66 -6.26
N VAL A 103 3.98 7.47 -7.37
CA VAL A 103 3.39 7.64 -8.70
C VAL A 103 3.82 6.46 -9.56
N VAL A 104 2.91 6.01 -10.40
CA VAL A 104 3.15 4.90 -11.32
C VAL A 104 3.34 5.45 -12.72
N GLY A 105 4.33 4.95 -13.44
CA GLY A 105 4.58 5.30 -14.83
C GLY A 105 5.39 4.23 -15.53
N ASP A 106 5.04 3.98 -16.77
CA ASP A 106 5.79 3.14 -17.69
C ASP A 106 6.68 4.07 -18.52
N TYR A 107 7.99 4.14 -18.20
CA TYR A 107 8.89 5.13 -18.79
C TYR A 107 9.53 4.67 -20.11
N ASP A 108 9.56 3.38 -20.36
CA ASP A 108 10.19 2.78 -21.55
C ASP A 108 9.19 2.00 -22.44
N ASN A 109 7.94 1.95 -22.04
CA ASN A 109 6.84 1.36 -22.79
C ASN A 109 7.07 -0.14 -23.11
N ASP A 110 7.52 -0.90 -22.13
CA ASP A 110 7.72 -2.34 -22.26
C ASP A 110 6.74 -3.22 -21.46
#